data_18dd6005817e450adb468ed29b94ad89
#
_entry.id   18dd6005817e450adb468ed29b94ad89
#
_cell.length_a   1.000
_cell.length_b   1.000
_cell.length_c   1.000
_cell.angle_alpha   90.00
_cell.angle_beta   90.00
_cell.angle_gamma   90.00
#
_symmetry.space_group_name_H-M   'P 1'
#
loop_
_entity.id
_entity.type
_entity.pdbx_description
1 polymer ?
#
loop_
_entity_poly.entity_id
_entity_poly.type
_entity_poly.pdbx_seq_one_letter_code
_entity_poly.pdbx_strand_id
1 'polypeptide(L)'
;MKSDSFRFSRKATAVLLLCTGLVASHPIALWAEDGVTTVQAVQQQQVIVKGTVSDAMGPVIGANVIEKGNRGNGTITDIDGNFSLKVKPGATLEIHYIGYKTVEVKAVPGKPLNVTLTEDSEMLDE
;
A
#
# COMPACT_ATOMS: atom_id res chain seq x y z
N MET A 1 16.29 1.52 38.84
CA MET A 1 15.68 1.99 37.58
C MET A 1 15.31 3.43 37.71
N LYS A 2 16.12 4.31 37.16
CA LYS A 2 15.85 5.75 37.16
C LYS A 2 15.08 6.08 35.90
N SER A 3 13.83 6.47 36.04
CA SER A 3 13.05 7.09 34.97
C SER A 3 13.46 8.56 34.87
N ASP A 4 14.25 8.89 33.86
CA ASP A 4 14.53 10.26 33.54
C ASP A 4 13.30 10.88 32.90
N SER A 5 12.53 11.57 33.72
CA SER A 5 11.47 12.43 33.22
C SER A 5 12.08 13.65 32.56
N PHE A 6 12.04 13.66 31.25
CA PHE A 6 12.43 14.79 30.44
C PHE A 6 11.43 15.95 30.68
N ARG A 7 11.76 16.83 31.61
CA ARG A 7 11.01 18.06 31.85
C ARG A 7 11.35 19.05 30.76
N PHE A 8 10.49 19.18 29.79
CA PHE A 8 10.56 20.24 28.80
C PHE A 8 10.24 21.58 29.50
N SER A 9 11.29 22.32 29.81
CA SER A 9 11.16 23.66 30.37
C SER A 9 10.68 24.63 29.30
N ARG A 10 9.42 25.00 29.38
CA ARG A 10 8.85 26.11 28.62
C ARG A 10 9.37 27.43 29.23
N LYS A 11 10.51 27.91 28.80
CA LYS A 11 10.85 29.29 28.97
C LYS A 11 10.55 30.03 27.68
N ALA A 12 9.34 30.56 27.61
CA ALA A 12 8.97 31.53 26.62
C ALA A 12 9.76 32.81 26.90
N THR A 13 10.80 33.02 26.16
CA THR A 13 11.46 34.35 26.11
C THR A 13 10.70 35.18 25.08
N ALA A 14 9.79 35.99 25.56
CA ALA A 14 9.20 37.03 24.76
C ALA A 14 10.27 38.08 24.50
N VAL A 15 10.84 38.07 23.31
CA VAL A 15 11.64 39.19 22.83
C VAL A 15 10.70 40.19 22.18
N LEU A 16 10.31 41.18 22.95
CA LEU A 16 9.60 42.34 22.48
C LEU A 16 10.60 43.23 21.75
N LEU A 17 10.69 43.15 20.44
CA LEU A 17 11.46 44.09 19.64
C LEU A 17 10.52 45.18 19.18
N LEU A 18 10.58 46.30 19.87
CA LEU A 18 10.03 47.57 19.43
C LEU A 18 10.87 48.07 18.25
N CYS A 19 10.40 47.90 17.04
CA CYS A 19 10.88 48.65 15.89
C CYS A 19 9.88 49.76 15.58
N THR A 20 10.18 50.95 16.12
CA THR A 20 9.59 52.19 15.70
C THR A 20 10.14 52.57 14.33
N GLY A 21 9.23 52.80 13.39
CA GLY A 21 9.40 53.84 12.39
C GLY A 21 10.03 53.43 11.08
N LEU A 22 9.32 53.41 10.09
CA LEU A 22 9.33 54.27 8.91
C LEU A 22 8.24 53.83 7.95
N VAL A 23 7.25 54.65 7.83
CA VAL A 23 6.23 54.49 6.81
C VAL A 23 6.88 54.75 5.46
N ALA A 24 7.31 53.73 4.78
CA ALA A 24 7.56 53.77 3.36
C ALA A 24 6.34 53.16 2.68
N SER A 25 5.55 54.02 2.07
CA SER A 25 4.44 53.60 1.22
C SER A 25 4.97 52.84 0.02
N HIS A 26 5.01 51.54 0.16
CA HIS A 26 5.21 50.66 -0.98
C HIS A 26 3.81 50.23 -1.49
N PRO A 27 3.52 50.40 -2.77
CA PRO A 27 2.34 49.81 -3.32
C PRO A 27 2.54 48.29 -3.23
N ILE A 28 1.78 47.68 -2.34
CA ILE A 28 1.70 46.25 -2.28
C ILE A 28 1.04 45.84 -3.59
N ALA A 29 1.84 45.43 -4.56
CA ALA A 29 1.33 44.67 -5.67
C ALA A 29 0.75 43.38 -5.08
N LEU A 30 -0.56 43.34 -5.05
CA LEU A 30 -1.30 42.13 -4.67
C LEU A 30 -1.05 41.11 -5.75
N TRP A 31 0.04 40.38 -5.65
CA TRP A 31 0.18 39.14 -6.38
C TRP A 31 -0.81 38.19 -5.74
N ALA A 32 -1.89 37.96 -6.44
CA ALA A 32 -2.73 36.83 -6.13
C ALA A 32 -1.83 35.59 -6.24
N GLU A 33 -1.38 35.09 -5.12
CA GLU A 33 -0.81 33.76 -5.07
C GLU A 33 -1.94 32.84 -5.49
N ASP A 34 -1.84 32.38 -6.73
CA ASP A 34 -2.57 31.21 -7.15
C ASP A 34 -2.35 30.17 -6.07
N GLY A 35 -3.43 29.84 -5.38
CA GLY A 35 -3.38 28.79 -4.39
C GLY A 35 -2.79 27.58 -5.03
N VAL A 36 -1.54 27.32 -4.71
CA VAL A 36 -0.93 26.02 -4.98
C VAL A 36 -1.76 25.05 -4.16
N THR A 37 -2.78 24.51 -4.80
CA THR A 37 -3.46 23.33 -4.30
C THR A 37 -2.38 22.28 -4.26
N THR A 38 -1.74 22.14 -3.15
CA THR A 38 -0.93 20.96 -2.87
C THR A 38 -1.90 19.81 -2.97
N VAL A 39 -1.97 19.22 -4.14
CA VAL A 39 -2.55 17.90 -4.31
C VAL A 39 -1.65 17.01 -3.47
N GLN A 40 -2.03 16.84 -2.21
CA GLN A 40 -1.44 15.79 -1.41
C GLN A 40 -1.77 14.51 -2.19
N ALA A 41 -0.78 14.02 -2.91
CA ALA A 41 -0.84 12.69 -3.44
C ALA A 41 -1.16 11.80 -2.24
N VAL A 42 -2.38 11.32 -2.18
CA VAL A 42 -2.78 10.31 -1.22
C VAL A 42 -1.88 9.12 -1.53
N GLN A 43 -0.79 9.01 -0.79
CA GLN A 43 0.04 7.82 -0.84
C GLN A 43 -0.87 6.70 -0.36
N GLN A 44 -1.44 5.99 -1.31
CA GLN A 44 -2.16 4.77 -1.02
C GLN A 44 -1.15 3.82 -0.40
N GLN A 45 -1.25 3.63 0.91
CA GLN A 45 -0.40 2.71 1.65
C GLN A 45 -0.61 1.32 1.05
N GLN A 46 0.39 0.87 0.31
CA GLN A 46 0.41 -0.50 -0.19
C GLN A 46 0.91 -1.42 0.91
N VAL A 47 0.26 -2.54 1.04
CA VAL A 47 0.67 -3.60 1.97
C VAL A 47 1.25 -4.77 1.18
N ILE A 48 2.28 -5.40 1.74
CA ILE A 48 2.86 -6.60 1.17
C ILE A 48 2.06 -7.80 1.67
N VAL A 49 1.46 -8.52 0.76
CA VAL A 49 0.76 -9.78 1.02
C VAL A 49 1.64 -10.92 0.56
N LYS A 50 1.85 -11.88 1.42
CA LYS A 50 2.58 -13.12 1.14
C LYS A 50 1.62 -14.29 1.22
N GLY A 51 1.87 -15.31 0.43
CA GLY A 51 1.06 -16.50 0.48
C GLY A 51 1.70 -17.68 -0.26
N THR A 52 1.02 -18.80 -0.18
CA THR A 52 1.40 -20.03 -0.85
C THR A 52 0.22 -20.57 -1.64
N VAL A 53 0.48 -20.99 -2.87
CA VAL A 53 -0.51 -21.62 -3.74
C VAL A 53 -0.15 -23.09 -3.87
N SER A 54 -1.10 -23.96 -3.58
CA SER A 54 -0.96 -25.41 -3.66
C SER A 54 -2.16 -26.05 -4.34
N ASP A 55 -2.02 -27.27 -4.74
CA ASP A 55 -3.10 -28.13 -5.20
C ASP A 55 -3.09 -29.47 -4.45
N ALA A 56 -3.82 -30.46 -4.91
CA ALA A 56 -3.86 -31.80 -4.32
C ALA A 56 -2.51 -32.54 -4.41
N MET A 57 -1.63 -32.12 -5.31
CA MET A 57 -0.34 -32.75 -5.58
C MET A 57 0.82 -32.04 -4.86
N GLY A 58 0.64 -30.80 -4.43
CA GLY A 58 1.66 -30.00 -3.77
C GLY A 58 1.69 -28.53 -4.20
N PRO A 59 2.83 -27.83 -4.02
CA PRO A 59 2.94 -26.44 -4.40
C PRO A 59 2.81 -26.23 -5.91
N VAL A 60 2.06 -25.20 -6.30
CA VAL A 60 1.85 -24.83 -7.71
C VAL A 60 2.86 -23.78 -8.12
N ILE A 61 3.69 -24.13 -9.11
CA ILE A 61 4.73 -23.26 -9.66
C ILE A 61 4.17 -22.48 -10.85
N GLY A 62 4.43 -21.17 -10.90
CA GLY A 62 4.05 -20.35 -12.05
C GLY A 62 2.57 -19.96 -12.09
N ALA A 63 1.84 -20.09 -10.99
CA ALA A 63 0.48 -19.57 -10.90
C ALA A 63 0.50 -18.04 -10.91
N ASN A 64 -0.39 -17.43 -11.67
CA ASN A 64 -0.54 -15.99 -11.72
C ASN A 64 -1.38 -15.51 -10.53
N VAL A 65 -0.84 -14.57 -9.79
CA VAL A 65 -1.54 -13.89 -8.69
C VAL A 65 -1.70 -12.42 -9.08
N ILE A 66 -2.93 -11.97 -9.26
CA ILE A 66 -3.25 -10.64 -9.77
C ILE A 66 -4.16 -9.91 -8.78
N GLU A 67 -3.96 -8.61 -8.62
CA GLU A 67 -4.88 -7.77 -7.87
C GLU A 67 -6.16 -7.54 -8.69
N LYS A 68 -7.31 -7.94 -8.17
CA LYS A 68 -8.61 -7.73 -8.81
C LYS A 68 -8.86 -6.23 -9.02
N GLY A 69 -9.20 -5.87 -10.26
CA GLY A 69 -9.38 -4.48 -10.65
C GLY A 69 -8.10 -3.74 -11.04
N ASN A 70 -6.93 -4.36 -10.85
CA ASN A 70 -5.64 -3.81 -11.29
C ASN A 70 -4.77 -4.89 -11.92
N ARG A 71 -5.10 -5.26 -13.16
CA ARG A 71 -4.40 -6.33 -13.90
C ARG A 71 -2.92 -6.06 -14.15
N GLY A 72 -2.50 -4.81 -14.05
CA GLY A 72 -1.09 -4.44 -14.15
C GLY A 72 -0.28 -4.77 -12.89
N ASN A 73 -0.93 -5.10 -11.79
CA ASN A 73 -0.31 -5.47 -10.53
C ASN A 73 -0.48 -6.95 -10.25
N GLY A 74 0.55 -7.72 -10.51
CA GLY A 74 0.53 -9.17 -10.33
C GLY A 74 1.92 -9.75 -10.14
N THR A 75 1.96 -11.00 -9.74
CA THR A 75 3.17 -11.79 -9.59
C THR A 75 2.89 -13.24 -9.96
N ILE A 76 3.93 -14.04 -10.03
CA ILE A 76 3.84 -15.49 -10.23
C ILE A 76 4.43 -16.22 -9.03
N THR A 77 3.93 -17.42 -8.76
CA THR A 77 4.46 -18.26 -7.69
C THR A 77 5.81 -18.86 -8.05
N ASP A 78 6.65 -19.03 -7.04
CA ASP A 78 7.96 -19.65 -7.16
C ASP A 78 7.90 -21.20 -7.11
N ILE A 79 9.08 -21.83 -7.06
CA ILE A 79 9.20 -23.31 -7.02
C ILE A 79 8.54 -23.95 -5.79
N ASP A 80 8.36 -23.20 -4.72
CA ASP A 80 7.70 -23.64 -3.49
C ASP A 80 6.23 -23.21 -3.44
N GLY A 81 5.72 -22.64 -4.53
CA GLY A 81 4.36 -22.10 -4.61
C GLY A 81 4.16 -20.77 -3.86
N ASN A 82 5.21 -20.16 -3.38
CA ASN A 82 5.13 -18.90 -2.63
C ASN A 82 5.02 -17.69 -3.55
N PHE A 83 4.29 -16.69 -3.09
CA PHE A 83 4.20 -15.40 -3.76
C PHE A 83 4.29 -14.24 -2.75
N SER A 84 4.66 -13.09 -3.26
CA SER A 84 4.67 -11.82 -2.53
C SER A 84 4.22 -10.71 -3.47
N LEU A 85 3.19 -9.98 -3.10
CA LEU A 85 2.60 -8.93 -3.93
C LEU A 85 2.26 -7.70 -3.07
N LYS A 86 2.61 -6.53 -3.58
CA LYS A 86 2.17 -5.26 -2.99
C LYS A 86 0.79 -4.90 -3.52
N VAL A 87 -0.17 -4.74 -2.63
CA VAL A 87 -1.55 -4.45 -2.98
C VAL A 87 -2.14 -3.38 -2.07
N LYS A 88 -3.27 -2.83 -2.46
CA LYS A 88 -4.05 -1.95 -1.58
C LYS A 88 -4.57 -2.74 -0.37
N PRO A 89 -4.67 -2.12 0.82
CA PRO A 89 -5.27 -2.76 1.97
C PRO A 89 -6.69 -3.25 1.66
N GLY A 90 -6.97 -4.52 1.94
CA GLY A 90 -8.27 -5.12 1.68
C GLY A 90 -8.56 -5.47 0.22
N ALA A 91 -7.55 -5.43 -0.66
CA ALA A 91 -7.67 -5.86 -2.05
C ALA A 91 -8.03 -7.35 -2.15
N THR A 92 -8.71 -7.71 -3.23
CA THR A 92 -8.96 -9.12 -3.57
C THR A 92 -7.91 -9.56 -4.58
N LEU A 93 -7.34 -10.74 -4.37
CA LEU A 93 -6.40 -11.36 -5.28
C LEU A 93 -7.13 -12.42 -6.11
N GLU A 94 -6.85 -12.45 -7.40
CA GLU A 94 -7.27 -13.51 -8.32
C GLU A 94 -6.07 -14.39 -8.62
N ILE A 95 -6.21 -15.69 -8.41
CA ILE A 95 -5.18 -16.68 -8.68
C ILE A 95 -5.61 -17.51 -9.88
N HIS A 96 -4.80 -17.47 -10.93
CA HIS A 96 -5.04 -18.18 -12.18
C HIS A 96 -3.92 -19.16 -12.46
N TYR A 97 -4.29 -20.35 -12.83
CA TYR A 97 -3.36 -21.34 -13.38
C TYR A 97 -4.05 -22.17 -14.45
N ILE A 98 -3.31 -22.54 -15.49
CA ILE A 98 -3.87 -23.31 -16.61
C ILE A 98 -4.38 -24.68 -16.13
N GLY A 99 -5.61 -25.02 -16.49
CA GLY A 99 -6.26 -26.28 -16.07
C GLY A 99 -6.89 -26.25 -14.69
N TYR A 100 -6.89 -25.09 -14.02
CA TYR A 100 -7.47 -24.91 -12.70
C TYR A 100 -8.53 -23.81 -12.67
N LYS A 101 -9.47 -23.95 -11.77
CA LYS A 101 -10.48 -22.91 -11.53
C LYS A 101 -9.81 -21.69 -10.91
N THR A 102 -10.20 -20.51 -11.38
CA THR A 102 -9.77 -19.24 -10.78
C THR A 102 -10.27 -19.13 -9.35
N VAL A 103 -9.37 -18.80 -8.43
CA VAL A 103 -9.69 -18.61 -7.02
C VAL A 103 -9.52 -17.14 -6.66
N GLU A 104 -10.51 -16.56 -6.00
CA GLU A 104 -10.46 -15.21 -5.44
C GLU A 104 -10.27 -15.27 -3.93
N VAL A 105 -9.27 -14.52 -3.43
CA VAL A 105 -8.96 -14.45 -2.00
C VAL A 105 -8.78 -13.02 -1.59
N LYS A 106 -9.39 -12.64 -0.47
CA LYS A 106 -9.22 -11.31 0.09
C LYS A 106 -7.87 -11.20 0.80
N ALA A 107 -7.10 -10.19 0.45
CA ALA A 107 -5.82 -9.90 1.08
C ALA A 107 -6.04 -9.36 2.49
N VAL A 108 -5.45 -10.05 3.47
CA VAL A 108 -5.46 -9.62 4.88
C VAL A 108 -4.04 -9.22 5.25
N PRO A 109 -3.80 -7.95 5.60
CA PRO A 109 -2.48 -7.51 6.01
C PRO A 109 -1.96 -8.31 7.21
N GLY A 110 -0.69 -8.72 7.14
CA GLY A 110 -0.03 -9.41 8.24
C GLY A 110 -0.35 -10.91 8.39
N LYS A 111 -1.21 -11.46 7.53
CA LYS A 111 -1.49 -12.90 7.50
C LYS A 111 -1.04 -13.52 6.18
N PRO A 112 -0.29 -14.63 6.20
CA PRO A 112 0.00 -15.37 4.99
C PRO A 112 -1.29 -16.00 4.43
N LEU A 113 -1.45 -15.93 3.12
CA LEU A 113 -2.57 -16.54 2.43
C LEU A 113 -2.21 -17.96 1.97
N ASN A 114 -3.02 -18.93 2.34
CA ASN A 114 -2.91 -20.28 1.84
C ASN A 114 -4.04 -20.50 0.84
N VAL A 115 -3.70 -20.70 -0.42
CA VAL A 115 -4.65 -20.88 -1.50
C VAL A 115 -4.51 -22.29 -2.05
N THR A 116 -5.62 -23.02 -2.09
CA THR A 116 -5.68 -24.36 -2.71
C THR A 116 -6.43 -24.25 -4.02
N LEU A 117 -5.78 -24.64 -5.11
CA LEU A 117 -6.38 -24.69 -6.44
C LEU A 117 -7.09 -26.02 -6.65
N THR A 118 -8.20 -25.96 -7.36
CA THR A 118 -8.96 -27.14 -7.78
C THR A 118 -8.93 -27.24 -9.29
N GLU A 119 -8.67 -28.43 -9.80
CA GLU A 119 -8.69 -28.70 -11.25
C GLU A 119 -10.04 -28.33 -11.85
N ASP A 120 -10.01 -27.75 -13.02
CA ASP A 120 -11.20 -27.44 -13.78
C ASP A 120 -11.49 -28.58 -14.75
N SER A 121 -12.30 -29.53 -14.29
CA SER A 121 -12.68 -30.68 -15.08
C SER A 121 -13.59 -30.34 -16.27
N GLU A 122 -14.17 -29.13 -16.30
CA GLU A 122 -15.01 -28.72 -17.42
C GLU A 122 -14.21 -28.34 -18.67
N MET A 123 -12.92 -28.04 -18.54
CA MET A 123 -12.04 -27.77 -19.68
C MET A 123 -11.65 -29.01 -20.49
N LEU A 124 -11.92 -30.21 -19.97
CA LEU A 124 -11.54 -31.47 -20.62
C LEU A 124 -12.71 -32.14 -21.35
N ASP A 125 -13.88 -31.54 -21.31
CA ASP A 125 -15.08 -32.10 -21.90
C ASP A 125 -15.38 -31.45 -23.27
N GLU A 126 -14.55 -31.76 -24.22
CA GLU A 126 -14.86 -31.55 -25.65
C GLU A 126 -15.19 -32.87 -26.34
#